data_ded79a82dea3403181b79077fc2b0bff
#
_entry.id   ded79a82dea3403181b79077fc2b0bff
#
_cell.length_a   1.000
_cell.length_b   1.000
_cell.length_c   1.000
_cell.angle_alpha   90.00
_cell.angle_beta   90.00
_cell.angle_gamma   90.00
#
_symmetry.space_group_name_H-M   'P 1'
#
loop_
_entity.id
_entity.type
_entity.pdbx_description
1 polymer ?
#
loop_
_entity_poly.entity_id
_entity_poly.type
_entity_poly.pdbx_seq_one_letter_code
_entity_poly.pdbx_strand_id
1 'polypeptide(L)'
;MLSTFSRVSGDVENTDEEAEEEEEEEKSVNPTEVKMSQIVMPCHSNHRQELSVGQLLKWIDSCACLSAERHAGCPCVTASMDDIHFEHTISVGQVVNIKAKVNRAFNTSMEVGVQVSCEDLFLDRHWRVCDAYATFVTQRTNTGKKVIVPHTEKEQVEYSVAAERRRVRMLHDDIIKDLLSHASVLQALDKLGQQCNAVAAEKTQVESVELVLPTHANHQVDTDIMAWMVNVATIAASRLCQAHPTLRTIDMFTFRGPSHVGDRLLLRAIVNNAFKNSMEVGVRAEAYHEEGPNRHINSAFMTFEVLDDHGKPCTLPRIRPEPLEGGRRFQEATARKKIRLDRKYIISRTQGEVPLSVPWDPRNQVYLSYNNVSAVKMLAARTHWRLSSEKDEVRLYTMEQKSTLSFRVESEVDVPAHRAFCLLAELSNRPSWDTHYQKCELIHRVDDDDFLYRVVTPSGEGILQDFILLASKRKPCGSGDPYVIALRSVSLPTYPPSEGYNRGEVLCAGFTIVETSNNMSLISYYNQASPEVLPYISTDIAGLSSSFYHTFCSCSRYLTRNRLQSSSELPTGLNQVPSTDGPTCEGEADSLSAAVRSTHL
;
A
#
# COMPACT_ATOMS: atom_id res chain seq x y z
N MET A 1 -42.95 -27.08 24.78
CA MET A 1 -42.30 -27.49 23.52
C MET A 1 -40.98 -26.73 23.44
N LEU A 2 -39.91 -27.42 23.75
CA LEU A 2 -38.54 -26.92 23.72
C LEU A 2 -38.00 -27.10 22.31
N SER A 3 -37.63 -26.02 21.61
CA SER A 3 -36.87 -26.09 20.37
C SER A 3 -35.40 -25.73 20.67
N THR A 4 -34.57 -26.73 20.49
CA THR A 4 -33.12 -26.73 20.57
C THR A 4 -32.52 -25.75 19.57
N PHE A 5 -31.80 -24.75 20.05
CA PHE A 5 -30.84 -23.99 19.23
C PHE A 5 -29.49 -24.73 19.26
N SER A 6 -29.07 -25.21 18.10
CA SER A 6 -27.73 -25.68 17.87
C SER A 6 -26.75 -24.48 17.87
N ARG A 7 -25.82 -24.49 18.82
CA ARG A 7 -24.65 -23.60 18.83
C ARG A 7 -23.76 -23.98 17.64
N VAL A 8 -23.51 -23.01 16.78
CA VAL A 8 -22.40 -23.05 15.81
C VAL A 8 -21.13 -22.70 16.60
N SER A 9 -20.28 -23.70 16.79
CA SER A 9 -18.94 -23.57 17.34
C SER A 9 -18.02 -23.19 16.16
N GLY A 10 -17.60 -21.95 16.10
CA GLY A 10 -16.72 -21.46 15.03
C GLY A 10 -15.78 -20.29 15.39
N ASP A 11 -15.86 -19.72 16.60
CA ASP A 11 -15.16 -18.45 16.88
C ASP A 11 -14.21 -18.49 18.11
N VAL A 12 -13.77 -19.65 18.58
CA VAL A 12 -13.01 -19.72 19.85
C VAL A 12 -11.48 -19.81 19.65
N GLU A 13 -10.99 -20.16 18.47
CA GLU A 13 -9.53 -20.35 18.26
C GLU A 13 -8.77 -19.09 17.78
N ASN A 14 -9.46 -18.03 17.33
CA ASN A 14 -8.80 -16.78 16.93
C ASN A 14 -8.48 -15.85 18.12
N THR A 15 -9.13 -16.03 19.26
CA THR A 15 -8.99 -15.16 20.43
C THR A 15 -7.71 -15.41 21.22
N ASP A 16 -7.17 -16.64 21.19
CA ASP A 16 -6.01 -16.98 22.00
C ASP A 16 -4.70 -16.54 21.33
N GLU A 17 -4.56 -16.62 19.99
CA GLU A 17 -3.40 -16.12 19.26
C GLU A 17 -3.36 -14.58 19.27
N GLU A 18 -4.51 -13.91 19.11
CA GLU A 18 -4.62 -12.45 19.21
C GLU A 18 -4.32 -11.96 20.63
N ALA A 19 -4.70 -12.70 21.66
CA ALA A 19 -4.42 -12.38 23.05
C ALA A 19 -2.93 -12.59 23.42
N GLU A 20 -2.28 -13.62 22.89
CA GLU A 20 -0.83 -13.85 23.08
C GLU A 20 -0.01 -12.78 22.32
N GLU A 21 -0.42 -12.36 21.11
CA GLU A 21 0.21 -11.25 20.39
C GLU A 21 0.04 -9.92 21.13
N GLU A 22 -1.12 -9.65 21.75
CA GLU A 22 -1.35 -8.46 22.56
C GLU A 22 -0.51 -8.47 23.86
N GLU A 23 -0.32 -9.62 24.52
CA GLU A 23 0.56 -9.73 25.71
C GLU A 23 2.05 -9.54 25.39
N GLU A 24 2.52 -9.97 24.22
CA GLU A 24 3.90 -9.68 23.77
C GLU A 24 4.08 -8.22 23.37
N GLU A 25 3.07 -7.56 22.78
CA GLU A 25 3.09 -6.12 22.49
C GLU A 25 3.18 -5.28 23.77
N GLU A 26 2.59 -5.69 24.89
CA GLU A 26 2.68 -4.94 26.17
C GLU A 26 4.08 -4.96 26.80
N LYS A 27 4.90 -5.97 26.50
CA LYS A 27 6.26 -6.10 27.07
C LYS A 27 7.32 -5.27 26.35
N SER A 28 7.10 -4.83 25.12
CA SER A 28 8.05 -4.03 24.34
C SER A 28 7.43 -2.70 23.92
N VAL A 29 7.56 -1.69 24.76
CA VAL A 29 7.06 -0.34 24.46
C VAL A 29 7.95 0.32 23.41
N ASN A 30 7.42 0.50 22.19
CA ASN A 30 8.08 1.29 21.15
C ASN A 30 8.25 2.74 21.64
N PRO A 31 9.48 3.29 21.68
CA PRO A 31 9.73 4.62 22.25
C PRO A 31 9.01 5.76 21.51
N THR A 32 8.56 5.52 20.27
CA THR A 32 7.83 6.52 19.47
C THR A 32 6.31 6.39 19.62
N GLU A 33 5.82 5.33 20.26
CA GLU A 33 4.39 5.07 20.37
C GLU A 33 3.66 6.13 21.19
N VAL A 34 2.56 6.63 20.65
CA VAL A 34 1.63 7.55 21.32
C VAL A 34 0.25 6.91 21.29
N LYS A 35 -0.39 6.83 22.46
CA LYS A 35 -1.78 6.36 22.62
C LYS A 35 -2.63 7.55 23.06
N MET A 36 -3.81 7.70 22.47
CA MET A 36 -4.79 8.72 22.81
C MET A 36 -6.18 8.09 22.83
N SER A 37 -6.94 8.34 23.88
CA SER A 37 -8.35 7.93 23.99
C SER A 37 -9.23 9.17 24.10
N GLN A 38 -10.32 9.21 23.33
CA GLN A 38 -11.26 10.34 23.30
C GLN A 38 -12.70 9.84 23.37
N ILE A 39 -13.46 10.35 24.31
CA ILE A 39 -14.90 10.14 24.33
C ILE A 39 -15.56 11.03 23.29
N VAL A 40 -16.49 10.48 22.51
CA VAL A 40 -17.25 11.25 21.52
C VAL A 40 -18.32 12.06 22.21
N MET A 41 -18.14 13.37 22.26
CA MET A 41 -19.10 14.30 22.83
C MET A 41 -20.01 14.88 21.73
N PRO A 42 -21.22 15.45 22.12
CA PRO A 42 -22.12 16.08 21.16
C PRO A 42 -21.47 17.18 20.31
N CYS A 43 -20.47 17.93 20.84
CA CYS A 43 -19.75 18.96 20.11
C CYS A 43 -18.82 18.39 19.01
N HIS A 44 -18.52 17.09 19.03
CA HIS A 44 -17.73 16.40 18.02
C HIS A 44 -18.59 15.73 16.94
N SER A 45 -19.91 15.75 17.11
CA SER A 45 -20.84 14.97 16.31
C SER A 45 -21.59 15.80 15.27
N ASN A 46 -22.10 15.11 14.26
CA ASN A 46 -23.07 15.61 13.30
C ASN A 46 -24.51 15.54 13.90
N HIS A 47 -25.50 15.95 13.11
CA HIS A 47 -26.92 15.93 13.54
C HIS A 47 -27.50 14.51 13.73
N ARG A 48 -26.81 13.46 13.28
CA ARG A 48 -27.15 12.04 13.51
C ARG A 48 -26.51 11.48 14.77
N GLN A 49 -25.91 12.32 15.62
CA GLN A 49 -25.15 11.90 16.79
C GLN A 49 -23.94 10.98 16.44
N GLU A 50 -23.39 11.11 15.23
CA GLU A 50 -22.20 10.40 14.78
C GLU A 50 -21.00 11.33 14.80
N LEU A 51 -19.82 10.80 15.16
CA LEU A 51 -18.55 11.55 15.14
C LEU A 51 -18.28 12.12 13.73
N SER A 52 -18.00 13.41 13.68
CA SER A 52 -17.54 14.05 12.43
C SER A 52 -16.20 13.46 12.00
N VAL A 53 -16.09 13.03 10.74
CA VAL A 53 -14.82 12.53 10.20
C VAL A 53 -13.74 13.61 10.22
N GLY A 54 -14.10 14.88 10.02
CA GLY A 54 -13.15 15.98 10.18
C GLY A 54 -12.53 16.05 11.58
N GLN A 55 -13.33 15.80 12.63
CA GLN A 55 -12.82 15.73 14.00
C GLN A 55 -11.96 14.49 14.24
N LEU A 56 -12.33 13.35 13.65
CA LEU A 56 -11.51 12.13 13.71
C LEU A 56 -10.14 12.35 13.05
N LEU A 57 -10.09 12.98 11.88
CA LEU A 57 -8.84 13.33 11.21
C LEU A 57 -7.96 14.23 12.08
N LYS A 58 -8.55 15.20 12.80
CA LYS A 58 -7.80 16.04 13.75
C LYS A 58 -7.11 15.21 14.83
N TRP A 59 -7.80 14.25 15.39
CA TRP A 59 -7.24 13.37 16.42
C TRP A 59 -6.16 12.44 15.85
N ILE A 60 -6.40 11.87 14.66
CA ILE A 60 -5.43 11.01 13.95
C ILE A 60 -4.13 11.77 13.70
N ASP A 61 -4.22 12.95 13.08
CA ASP A 61 -3.04 13.75 12.71
C ASP A 61 -2.29 14.25 13.96
N SER A 62 -3.02 14.73 14.99
CA SER A 62 -2.41 15.15 16.26
C SER A 62 -1.63 14.00 16.93
N CYS A 63 -2.21 12.80 16.99
CA CYS A 63 -1.56 11.64 17.57
C CYS A 63 -0.33 11.22 16.75
N ALA A 64 -0.44 11.24 15.42
CA ALA A 64 0.66 10.93 14.52
C ALA A 64 1.79 11.96 14.58
N CYS A 65 1.46 13.26 14.64
CA CYS A 65 2.44 14.35 14.80
C CYS A 65 3.23 14.21 16.09
N LEU A 66 2.57 13.95 17.21
CA LEU A 66 3.24 13.70 18.49
C LEU A 66 4.21 12.51 18.44
N SER A 67 3.84 11.44 17.73
CA SER A 67 4.72 10.29 17.50
C SER A 67 5.95 10.68 16.66
N ALA A 68 5.73 11.42 15.58
CA ALA A 68 6.80 11.93 14.71
C ALA A 68 7.76 12.84 15.46
N GLU A 69 7.25 13.81 16.24
CA GLU A 69 8.05 14.76 17.03
C GLU A 69 8.81 14.08 18.16
N ARG A 70 8.22 13.09 18.83
CA ARG A 70 8.90 12.27 19.83
C ARG A 70 10.13 11.56 19.24
N HIS A 71 10.01 11.07 18.01
CA HIS A 71 11.13 10.47 17.30
C HIS A 71 12.15 11.50 16.86
N ALA A 72 11.71 12.57 16.20
CA ALA A 72 12.59 13.58 15.62
C ALA A 72 13.27 14.48 16.67
N GLY A 73 12.62 14.70 17.82
CA GLY A 73 13.05 15.67 18.83
C GLY A 73 12.93 17.12 18.40
N CYS A 74 12.14 17.40 17.35
CA CYS A 74 11.88 18.75 16.83
C CYS A 74 10.50 18.80 16.16
N PRO A 75 9.94 20.00 15.91
CA PRO A 75 8.68 20.16 15.21
C PRO A 75 8.66 19.47 13.85
N CYS A 76 7.56 18.79 13.57
CA CYS A 76 7.30 18.11 12.30
C CYS A 76 6.04 18.68 11.64
N VAL A 77 5.94 18.53 10.32
CA VAL A 77 4.74 18.90 9.55
C VAL A 77 4.25 17.70 8.72
N THR A 78 2.95 17.60 8.52
CA THR A 78 2.32 16.57 7.70
C THR A 78 2.56 16.87 6.23
N ALA A 79 3.28 16.01 5.53
CA ALA A 79 3.50 16.14 4.09
C ALA A 79 2.41 15.43 3.28
N SER A 80 1.97 14.27 3.74
CA SER A 80 0.86 13.52 3.13
C SER A 80 0.20 12.58 4.13
N MET A 81 -1.04 12.23 3.84
CA MET A 81 -1.78 11.16 4.51
C MET A 81 -2.34 10.24 3.43
N ASP A 82 -2.06 8.94 3.54
CA ASP A 82 -2.50 7.94 2.57
C ASP A 82 -4.01 7.76 2.61
N ASP A 83 -4.54 6.98 1.66
CA ASP A 83 -5.98 6.70 1.59
C ASP A 83 -6.47 6.09 2.90
N ILE A 84 -7.58 6.63 3.40
CA ILE A 84 -8.26 6.13 4.59
C ILE A 84 -9.61 5.55 4.19
N HIS A 85 -9.92 4.37 4.70
CA HIS A 85 -11.22 3.73 4.53
C HIS A 85 -11.93 3.61 5.87
N PHE A 86 -13.15 4.17 5.96
CA PHE A 86 -13.98 4.14 7.16
C PHE A 86 -15.04 3.03 7.03
N GLU A 87 -14.92 1.98 7.82
CA GLU A 87 -15.84 0.83 7.75
C GLU A 87 -17.13 1.11 8.52
N HIS A 88 -17.03 1.77 9.67
CA HIS A 88 -18.12 2.02 10.59
C HIS A 88 -18.22 3.49 10.99
N THR A 89 -19.42 3.94 11.30
CA THR A 89 -19.67 5.22 11.98
C THR A 89 -19.51 5.05 13.49
N ILE A 90 -19.13 6.12 14.18
CA ILE A 90 -18.90 6.15 15.62
C ILE A 90 -19.95 7.06 16.24
N SER A 91 -20.63 6.63 17.29
CA SER A 91 -21.72 7.36 17.93
C SER A 91 -21.25 8.16 19.14
N VAL A 92 -22.03 9.19 19.51
CA VAL A 92 -21.82 9.93 20.75
C VAL A 92 -21.87 8.99 21.95
N GLY A 93 -20.94 9.17 22.89
CA GLY A 93 -20.78 8.35 24.09
C GLY A 93 -19.82 7.19 23.96
N GLN A 94 -19.46 6.80 22.73
CA GLN A 94 -18.43 5.80 22.49
C GLN A 94 -17.02 6.39 22.66
N VAL A 95 -16.04 5.54 22.89
CA VAL A 95 -14.63 5.92 23.07
C VAL A 95 -13.83 5.56 21.83
N VAL A 96 -13.10 6.53 21.31
CA VAL A 96 -12.17 6.34 20.19
C VAL A 96 -10.77 6.19 20.76
N ASN A 97 -10.12 5.07 20.48
CA ASN A 97 -8.75 4.79 20.83
C ASN A 97 -7.86 4.91 19.59
N ILE A 98 -6.83 5.73 19.68
CA ILE A 98 -5.88 6.01 18.60
C ILE A 98 -4.48 5.64 19.06
N LYS A 99 -3.80 4.80 18.29
CA LYS A 99 -2.43 4.35 18.55
C LYS A 99 -1.57 4.74 17.35
N ALA A 100 -0.56 5.57 17.55
CA ALA A 100 0.35 6.03 16.50
C ALA A 100 1.79 5.66 16.84
N LYS A 101 2.55 5.18 15.86
CA LYS A 101 3.99 4.91 16.01
C LYS A 101 4.73 5.13 14.69
N VAL A 102 6.00 5.51 14.77
CA VAL A 102 6.85 5.64 13.59
C VAL A 102 7.18 4.26 13.05
N ASN A 103 6.70 3.95 11.86
CA ASN A 103 7.01 2.69 11.18
C ASN A 103 8.42 2.71 10.62
N ARG A 104 8.80 3.82 9.96
CA ARG A 104 10.12 3.97 9.33
C ARG A 104 10.52 5.42 9.15
N ALA A 105 11.79 5.72 9.41
CA ALA A 105 12.41 7.00 9.07
C ALA A 105 13.24 6.84 7.77
N PHE A 106 13.08 7.80 6.85
CA PHE A 106 13.83 7.96 5.62
C PHE A 106 14.81 9.14 5.73
N ASN A 107 15.47 9.55 4.65
CA ASN A 107 16.46 10.62 4.69
C ASN A 107 15.90 11.97 5.18
N THR A 108 14.73 12.38 4.68
CA THR A 108 14.11 13.68 4.95
C THR A 108 12.69 13.59 5.50
N SER A 109 12.13 12.38 5.56
CA SER A 109 10.76 12.15 5.99
C SER A 109 10.67 10.89 6.85
N MET A 110 9.54 10.71 7.52
CA MET A 110 9.22 9.49 8.25
C MET A 110 7.76 9.12 8.00
N GLU A 111 7.48 7.82 7.99
CA GLU A 111 6.13 7.29 7.96
C GLU A 111 5.68 6.95 9.37
N VAL A 112 4.51 7.43 9.74
CA VAL A 112 3.82 7.10 10.98
C VAL A 112 2.59 6.28 10.65
N GLY A 113 2.49 5.09 11.22
CA GLY A 113 1.29 4.26 11.16
C GLY A 113 0.36 4.60 12.31
N VAL A 114 -0.93 4.71 12.02
CA VAL A 114 -1.99 5.03 12.99
C VAL A 114 -3.07 3.97 12.92
N GLN A 115 -3.42 3.40 14.05
CA GLN A 115 -4.54 2.48 14.22
C GLN A 115 -5.64 3.16 15.02
N VAL A 116 -6.86 3.07 14.52
CA VAL A 116 -8.04 3.64 15.17
C VAL A 116 -9.03 2.54 15.49
N SER A 117 -9.40 2.42 16.74
CA SER A 117 -10.44 1.52 17.23
C SER A 117 -11.50 2.29 18.01
N CYS A 118 -12.65 1.69 18.13
CA CYS A 118 -13.77 2.23 18.88
C CYS A 118 -14.24 1.21 19.91
N GLU A 119 -14.64 1.72 21.06
CA GLU A 119 -15.12 0.95 22.19
C GLU A 119 -16.49 1.48 22.62
N ASP A 120 -17.45 0.58 22.83
CA ASP A 120 -18.73 0.88 23.45
C ASP A 120 -18.72 0.29 24.85
N LEU A 121 -18.55 1.16 25.84
CA LEU A 121 -18.43 0.80 27.26
C LEU A 121 -19.68 0.12 27.83
N PHE A 122 -20.87 0.37 27.26
CA PHE A 122 -22.13 -0.19 27.75
C PHE A 122 -22.46 -1.55 27.14
N LEU A 123 -21.96 -1.81 25.92
CA LEU A 123 -22.21 -3.06 25.19
C LEU A 123 -21.02 -4.02 25.24
N ASP A 124 -19.92 -3.62 25.89
CA ASP A 124 -18.65 -4.38 25.93
C ASP A 124 -18.23 -4.83 24.54
N ARG A 125 -18.21 -3.88 23.60
CA ARG A 125 -17.85 -4.12 22.21
C ARG A 125 -16.67 -3.25 21.84
N HIS A 126 -15.72 -3.88 21.18
CA HIS A 126 -14.56 -3.23 20.60
C HIS A 126 -14.46 -3.60 19.11
N TRP A 127 -14.16 -2.60 18.26
CA TRP A 127 -13.98 -2.84 16.82
C TRP A 127 -12.99 -1.86 16.22
N ARG A 128 -12.33 -2.30 15.15
CA ARG A 128 -11.44 -1.47 14.35
C ARG A 128 -12.26 -0.51 13.49
N VAL A 129 -11.82 0.74 13.41
CA VAL A 129 -12.45 1.80 12.62
C VAL A 129 -11.72 2.03 11.31
N CYS A 130 -10.41 2.27 11.38
CA CYS A 130 -9.55 2.46 10.21
C CYS A 130 -8.07 2.37 10.59
N ASP A 131 -7.24 2.19 9.56
CA ASP A 131 -5.80 2.46 9.62
C ASP A 131 -5.48 3.65 8.75
N ALA A 132 -4.48 4.41 9.16
CA ALA A 132 -3.95 5.52 8.39
C ALA A 132 -2.41 5.47 8.40
N TYR A 133 -1.80 5.94 7.32
CA TYR A 133 -0.36 6.13 7.21
C TYR A 133 -0.10 7.58 6.83
N ALA A 134 0.63 8.29 7.67
CA ALA A 134 0.97 9.68 7.46
C ALA A 134 2.47 9.85 7.26
N THR A 135 2.85 10.73 6.35
CA THR A 135 4.25 11.08 6.11
C THR A 135 4.53 12.44 6.73
N PHE A 136 5.51 12.48 7.61
CA PHE A 136 5.98 13.70 8.27
C PHE A 136 7.36 14.09 7.76
N VAL A 137 7.61 15.41 7.70
CA VAL A 137 8.92 16.00 7.43
C VAL A 137 9.33 16.91 8.58
N THR A 138 10.64 16.96 8.87
CA THR A 138 11.18 17.81 9.93
C THR A 138 11.48 19.20 9.39
N GLN A 139 11.21 20.23 10.18
CA GLN A 139 11.53 21.62 9.82
C GLN A 139 13.04 21.94 9.94
N ARG A 140 13.81 21.12 10.67
CA ARG A 140 15.24 21.32 10.89
C ARG A 140 16.08 20.26 10.18
N THR A 141 17.12 20.69 9.48
CA THR A 141 18.00 19.84 8.66
C THR A 141 19.09 19.07 9.43
N ASN A 142 19.29 19.35 10.72
CA ASN A 142 20.44 18.87 11.51
C ASN A 142 20.07 18.02 12.73
N THR A 143 18.99 17.31 12.71
CA THR A 143 18.73 16.30 13.76
C THR A 143 19.49 15.03 13.41
N GLY A 144 20.36 14.59 14.31
CA GLY A 144 21.05 13.30 14.17
C GLY A 144 20.00 12.21 13.88
N LYS A 145 20.19 11.48 12.77
CA LYS A 145 19.23 10.45 12.33
C LYS A 145 19.10 9.38 13.42
N LYS A 146 18.00 9.38 14.14
CA LYS A 146 17.66 8.24 15.00
C LYS A 146 17.16 7.12 14.10
N VAL A 147 17.78 5.96 14.21
CA VAL A 147 17.34 4.76 13.48
C VAL A 147 16.17 4.15 14.23
N ILE A 148 15.11 3.78 13.49
CA ILE A 148 14.03 2.96 14.04
C ILE A 148 14.51 1.51 14.02
N VAL A 149 14.48 0.86 15.18
CA VAL A 149 14.76 -0.57 15.32
C VAL A 149 13.44 -1.24 15.69
N PRO A 150 12.85 -2.04 14.80
CA PRO A 150 11.65 -2.79 15.11
C PRO A 150 11.95 -3.90 16.14
N HIS A 151 11.10 -4.06 17.14
CA HIS A 151 11.26 -5.00 18.23
C HIS A 151 10.32 -6.21 18.12
N THR A 152 9.15 -6.03 17.49
CA THR A 152 8.16 -7.09 17.29
C THR A 152 8.08 -7.51 15.82
N GLU A 153 7.54 -8.69 15.55
CA GLU A 153 7.30 -9.18 14.19
C GLU A 153 6.44 -8.20 13.39
N LYS A 154 5.36 -7.71 13.99
CA LYS A 154 4.47 -6.71 13.39
C LYS A 154 5.19 -5.40 13.05
N GLU A 155 6.07 -4.92 13.93
CA GLU A 155 6.89 -3.74 13.64
C GLU A 155 7.88 -3.99 12.50
N GLN A 156 8.47 -5.18 12.44
CA GLN A 156 9.37 -5.55 11.35
C GLN A 156 8.64 -5.60 10.00
N VAL A 157 7.41 -6.09 9.97
CA VAL A 157 6.53 -6.07 8.79
C VAL A 157 6.25 -4.62 8.38
N GLU A 158 5.77 -3.78 9.31
CA GLU A 158 5.44 -2.39 9.02
C GLU A 158 6.66 -1.59 8.54
N TYR A 159 7.82 -1.78 9.16
CA TYR A 159 9.09 -1.18 8.74
C TYR A 159 9.47 -1.58 7.31
N SER A 160 9.35 -2.87 6.99
CA SER A 160 9.73 -3.42 5.70
C SER A 160 8.81 -2.97 4.57
N VAL A 161 7.50 -2.89 4.84
CA VAL A 161 6.47 -2.52 3.86
C VAL A 161 6.36 -0.99 3.66
N ALA A 162 6.79 -0.18 4.64
CA ALA A 162 6.76 1.28 4.54
C ALA A 162 7.49 1.82 3.29
N ALA A 163 8.57 1.17 2.86
CA ALA A 163 9.29 1.54 1.64
C ALA A 163 8.44 1.36 0.37
N GLU A 164 7.62 0.29 0.31
CA GLU A 164 6.73 0.04 -0.81
C GLU A 164 5.55 1.02 -0.82
N ARG A 165 4.98 1.36 0.37
CA ARG A 165 3.96 2.41 0.47
C ARG A 165 4.48 3.75 -0.03
N ARG A 166 5.73 4.10 0.35
CA ARG A 166 6.40 5.31 -0.18
C ARG A 166 6.52 5.27 -1.71
N ARG A 167 6.92 4.14 -2.29
CA ARG A 167 7.01 3.98 -3.75
C ARG A 167 5.65 4.22 -4.43
N VAL A 168 4.58 3.62 -3.91
CA VAL A 168 3.22 3.82 -4.44
C VAL A 168 2.79 5.29 -4.36
N ARG A 169 3.11 5.99 -3.26
CA ARG A 169 2.85 7.44 -3.13
C ARG A 169 3.52 8.26 -4.22
N MET A 170 4.79 7.96 -4.51
CA MET A 170 5.54 8.69 -5.54
C MET A 170 5.00 8.46 -6.95
N LEU A 171 4.47 7.28 -7.24
CA LEU A 171 3.90 6.93 -8.54
C LEU A 171 2.43 7.30 -8.71
N HIS A 172 1.76 7.78 -7.67
CA HIS A 172 0.31 8.00 -7.68
C HIS A 172 -0.17 8.93 -8.81
N ASP A 173 0.49 10.06 -9.00
CA ASP A 173 0.13 11.05 -10.04
C ASP A 173 0.33 10.48 -11.46
N ASP A 174 1.35 9.64 -11.66
CA ASP A 174 1.65 9.03 -12.96
C ASP A 174 0.66 7.91 -13.28
N ILE A 175 0.25 7.11 -12.28
CA ILE A 175 -0.81 6.11 -12.45
C ILE A 175 -2.11 6.77 -12.95
N ILE A 176 -2.48 7.91 -12.38
CA ILE A 176 -3.68 8.66 -12.81
C ILE A 176 -3.51 9.16 -14.23
N LYS A 177 -2.36 9.72 -14.60
CA LYS A 177 -2.07 10.20 -15.97
C LYS A 177 -2.17 9.08 -17.01
N ASP A 178 -1.59 7.92 -16.72
CA ASP A 178 -1.63 6.76 -17.60
C ASP A 178 -3.05 6.24 -17.82
N LEU A 179 -3.86 6.18 -16.78
CA LEU A 179 -5.27 5.79 -16.89
C LEU A 179 -6.06 6.73 -17.79
N LEU A 180 -5.74 8.01 -17.78
CA LEU A 180 -6.42 9.02 -18.60
C LEU A 180 -5.98 8.97 -20.06
N SER A 181 -4.72 8.63 -20.34
CA SER A 181 -4.21 8.54 -21.72
C SER A 181 -4.87 7.43 -22.54
N HIS A 182 -5.33 6.36 -21.87
CA HIS A 182 -5.98 5.20 -22.49
C HIS A 182 -7.51 5.29 -22.55
N ALA A 183 -8.13 6.29 -21.90
CA ALA A 183 -9.56 6.50 -21.98
C ALA A 183 -9.93 7.25 -23.27
N SER A 184 -10.64 6.60 -24.20
CA SER A 184 -11.22 7.28 -25.37
C SER A 184 -12.32 8.24 -24.89
N VAL A 185 -11.90 9.48 -24.67
CA VAL A 185 -12.63 10.58 -24.01
C VAL A 185 -13.96 10.91 -24.68
N LEU A 186 -14.05 10.75 -26.00
CA LEU A 186 -15.16 11.24 -26.81
C LEU A 186 -16.41 10.34 -26.84
N GLN A 187 -16.27 9.02 -26.67
CA GLN A 187 -17.42 8.11 -26.76
C GLN A 187 -18.31 8.04 -25.51
N ALA A 188 -17.78 8.45 -24.34
CA ALA A 188 -18.55 8.43 -23.09
C ALA A 188 -19.46 9.66 -22.93
N LEU A 189 -19.06 10.82 -23.46
CA LEU A 189 -19.81 12.08 -23.34
C LEU A 189 -21.09 12.09 -24.18
N ASP A 190 -21.06 11.51 -25.40
CA ASP A 190 -22.24 11.44 -26.28
C ASP A 190 -23.38 10.59 -25.69
N LYS A 191 -23.05 9.53 -24.93
CA LYS A 191 -24.06 8.70 -24.28
C LYS A 191 -24.66 9.33 -23.02
N LEU A 192 -24.00 10.28 -22.40
CA LEU A 192 -24.44 10.99 -21.18
C LEU A 192 -25.38 12.17 -21.47
N GLY A 193 -25.27 12.79 -22.66
CA GLY A 193 -26.10 13.95 -23.05
C GLY A 193 -27.60 13.65 -23.20
N GLN A 194 -28.00 12.39 -23.28
CA GLN A 194 -29.39 11.96 -23.56
C GLN A 194 -30.22 11.56 -22.33
N GLN A 195 -29.70 11.69 -21.08
CA GLN A 195 -30.43 11.25 -19.89
C GLN A 195 -31.15 12.42 -19.20
N CYS A 196 -32.49 12.43 -19.34
CA CYS A 196 -33.36 13.53 -18.86
C CYS A 196 -33.37 13.77 -17.34
N ASN A 197 -32.82 12.88 -16.49
CA ASN A 197 -32.92 12.96 -15.02
C ASN A 197 -31.57 13.17 -14.31
N ALA A 198 -30.52 13.63 -14.98
CA ALA A 198 -29.23 13.87 -14.35
C ALA A 198 -29.14 15.28 -13.75
N VAL A 199 -28.60 15.37 -12.54
CA VAL A 199 -28.34 16.65 -11.86
C VAL A 199 -27.09 17.29 -12.46
N ALA A 200 -27.15 18.60 -12.79
CA ALA A 200 -25.98 19.31 -13.25
C ALA A 200 -24.94 19.44 -12.12
N ALA A 201 -23.67 19.14 -12.42
CA ALA A 201 -22.60 19.15 -11.41
C ALA A 201 -22.42 20.51 -10.73
N GLU A 202 -22.62 21.63 -11.47
CA GLU A 202 -22.58 22.99 -10.97
C GLU A 202 -23.53 23.23 -9.77
N LYS A 203 -24.67 22.53 -9.73
CA LYS A 203 -25.61 22.65 -8.61
C LYS A 203 -25.07 22.09 -7.30
N THR A 204 -24.05 21.25 -7.36
CA THR A 204 -23.39 20.65 -6.19
C THR A 204 -22.20 21.47 -5.70
N GLN A 205 -21.75 22.47 -6.48
CA GLN A 205 -20.57 23.27 -6.16
C GLN A 205 -20.75 24.01 -4.83
N VAL A 206 -19.73 23.94 -3.99
CA VAL A 206 -19.61 24.63 -2.70
C VAL A 206 -18.30 25.40 -2.70
N GLU A 207 -18.37 26.62 -2.18
CA GLU A 207 -17.20 27.46 -1.94
C GLU A 207 -17.26 27.97 -0.49
N SER A 208 -16.14 27.88 0.24
CA SER A 208 -15.97 28.43 1.59
C SER A 208 -14.63 29.13 1.68
N VAL A 209 -14.57 30.17 2.49
CA VAL A 209 -13.32 30.88 2.79
C VAL A 209 -13.09 30.82 4.30
N GLU A 210 -11.91 30.29 4.66
CA GLU A 210 -11.48 30.19 6.05
C GLU A 210 -10.25 31.06 6.28
N LEU A 211 -10.17 31.74 7.41
CA LEU A 211 -9.00 32.53 7.80
C LEU A 211 -8.09 31.70 8.70
N VAL A 212 -6.80 31.59 8.36
CA VAL A 212 -5.81 30.94 9.20
C VAL A 212 -5.48 31.84 10.37
N LEU A 213 -5.96 31.50 11.56
CA LEU A 213 -5.74 32.23 12.80
C LEU A 213 -4.48 31.75 13.54
N PRO A 214 -3.90 32.56 14.45
CA PRO A 214 -2.78 32.14 15.29
C PRO A 214 -3.08 30.87 16.12
N THR A 215 -4.34 30.62 16.46
CA THR A 215 -4.77 29.40 17.16
C THR A 215 -4.62 28.13 16.34
N HIS A 216 -4.56 28.26 15.01
CA HIS A 216 -4.31 27.15 14.09
C HIS A 216 -2.81 26.92 13.84
N ALA A 217 -1.92 27.89 14.22
CA ALA A 217 -0.50 27.87 13.85
C ALA A 217 0.37 26.90 14.69
N ASN A 218 -0.14 26.34 15.77
CA ASN A 218 0.60 25.41 16.63
C ASN A 218 0.41 23.98 16.15
N HIS A 219 1.14 23.54 15.10
CA HIS A 219 1.15 22.17 14.58
C HIS A 219 -0.19 21.62 14.03
N GLN A 220 -1.25 22.44 13.96
CA GLN A 220 -2.61 22.01 13.64
C GLN A 220 -3.19 22.59 12.35
N VAL A 221 -2.45 23.41 11.60
CA VAL A 221 -3.00 24.07 10.40
C VAL A 221 -3.41 23.03 9.35
N ASP A 222 -2.55 22.06 9.08
CA ASP A 222 -2.81 21.02 8.07
C ASP A 222 -4.01 20.14 8.50
N THR A 223 -4.12 19.87 9.79
CA THR A 223 -5.22 19.16 10.42
C THR A 223 -6.57 19.88 10.27
N ASP A 224 -6.58 21.19 10.49
CA ASP A 224 -7.78 22.02 10.32
C ASP A 224 -8.20 22.09 8.86
N ILE A 225 -7.24 22.20 7.92
CA ILE A 225 -7.49 22.18 6.47
C ILE A 225 -8.20 20.89 6.05
N MET A 226 -7.72 19.73 6.51
CA MET A 226 -8.35 18.44 6.21
C MET A 226 -9.81 18.41 6.70
N ALA A 227 -10.06 18.89 7.92
CA ALA A 227 -11.40 18.94 8.48
C ALA A 227 -12.33 19.90 7.70
N TRP A 228 -11.85 21.08 7.31
CA TRP A 228 -12.62 22.00 6.48
C TRP A 228 -12.91 21.43 5.10
N MET A 229 -11.94 20.72 4.49
CA MET A 229 -12.15 20.02 3.21
C MET A 229 -13.24 18.95 3.33
N VAL A 230 -13.28 18.17 4.41
CA VAL A 230 -14.35 17.18 4.66
C VAL A 230 -15.70 17.89 4.79
N ASN A 231 -15.77 19.02 5.49
CA ASN A 231 -17.03 19.76 5.69
C ASN A 231 -17.60 20.24 4.35
N VAL A 232 -16.78 20.91 3.51
CA VAL A 232 -17.26 21.41 2.21
C VAL A 232 -17.62 20.27 1.25
N ALA A 233 -16.88 19.14 1.32
CA ALA A 233 -17.21 17.93 0.56
C ALA A 233 -18.56 17.35 0.97
N THR A 234 -18.83 17.27 2.27
CA THR A 234 -20.10 16.76 2.82
C THR A 234 -21.27 17.62 2.36
N ILE A 235 -21.11 18.97 2.33
CA ILE A 235 -22.14 19.87 1.83
C ILE A 235 -22.38 19.64 0.33
N ALA A 236 -21.31 19.49 -0.47
CA ALA A 236 -21.45 19.24 -1.91
C ALA A 236 -22.16 17.90 -2.18
N ALA A 237 -21.82 16.86 -1.43
CA ALA A 237 -22.49 15.55 -1.50
C ALA A 237 -23.97 15.66 -1.12
N SER A 238 -24.29 16.38 -0.03
CA SER A 238 -25.67 16.61 0.43
C SER A 238 -26.53 17.32 -0.60
N ARG A 239 -25.95 18.27 -1.36
CA ARG A 239 -26.66 18.96 -2.46
C ARG A 239 -27.09 18.02 -3.59
N LEU A 240 -26.32 16.95 -3.85
CA LEU A 240 -26.71 15.96 -4.85
C LEU A 240 -27.80 15.04 -4.33
N CYS A 241 -27.61 14.45 -3.17
CA CYS A 241 -28.48 13.39 -2.66
C CYS A 241 -29.69 13.90 -1.86
N GLN A 242 -29.71 15.20 -1.48
CA GLN A 242 -30.73 15.81 -0.61
C GLN A 242 -30.95 15.04 0.70
N ALA A 243 -29.90 14.41 1.19
CA ALA A 243 -29.84 13.62 2.40
C ALA A 243 -28.50 13.83 3.10
N HIS A 244 -28.29 13.20 4.26
CA HIS A 244 -26.99 13.20 4.90
C HIS A 244 -26.12 12.06 4.34
N PRO A 245 -25.02 12.37 3.64
CA PRO A 245 -24.12 11.36 3.12
C PRO A 245 -23.13 10.89 4.18
N THR A 246 -22.79 9.61 4.16
CA THR A 246 -21.75 9.01 4.98
C THR A 246 -20.46 8.94 4.18
N LEU A 247 -19.37 9.48 4.73
CA LEU A 247 -18.04 9.42 4.14
C LEU A 247 -17.47 8.00 4.31
N ARG A 248 -17.04 7.39 3.20
CA ARG A 248 -16.48 6.02 3.17
C ARG A 248 -14.99 5.99 2.93
N THR A 249 -14.50 6.81 2.00
CA THR A 249 -13.07 6.86 1.72
C THR A 249 -12.61 8.29 1.48
N ILE A 250 -11.39 8.54 1.88
CA ILE A 250 -10.62 9.72 1.49
C ILE A 250 -9.43 9.20 0.71
N ASP A 251 -9.24 9.67 -0.52
CA ASP A 251 -8.03 9.41 -1.27
C ASP A 251 -6.90 10.29 -0.70
N MET A 252 -5.68 9.93 -0.98
CA MET A 252 -4.48 10.54 -0.41
C MET A 252 -4.52 12.08 -0.37
N PHE A 253 -4.30 12.65 0.82
CA PHE A 253 -3.97 14.06 0.98
C PHE A 253 -2.49 14.27 0.68
N THR A 254 -2.17 15.24 -0.18
CA THR A 254 -0.79 15.67 -0.44
C THR A 254 -0.69 17.18 -0.28
N PHE A 255 0.03 17.64 0.72
CA PHE A 255 0.26 19.07 0.93
C PHE A 255 1.38 19.55 0.01
N ARG A 256 1.06 20.52 -0.87
CA ARG A 256 1.98 21.05 -1.89
C ARG A 256 2.71 22.32 -1.43
N GLY A 257 2.31 22.86 -0.29
CA GLY A 257 2.94 24.02 0.31
C GLY A 257 2.32 24.35 1.65
N PRO A 258 3.03 25.12 2.49
CA PRO A 258 2.53 25.51 3.80
C PRO A 258 1.45 26.60 3.68
N SER A 259 0.54 26.63 4.63
CA SER A 259 -0.30 27.78 4.92
C SER A 259 0.28 28.58 6.09
N HIS A 260 0.05 29.88 6.12
CA HIS A 260 0.57 30.80 7.12
C HIS A 260 -0.57 31.50 7.85
N VAL A 261 -0.29 31.94 9.07
CA VAL A 261 -1.24 32.80 9.80
C VAL A 261 -1.52 34.05 8.98
N GLY A 262 -2.81 34.38 8.83
CA GLY A 262 -3.30 35.48 8.00
C GLY A 262 -3.68 35.08 6.55
N ASP A 263 -3.32 33.87 6.11
CA ASP A 263 -3.80 33.35 4.83
C ASP A 263 -5.31 33.20 4.85
N ARG A 264 -5.93 33.50 3.72
CA ARG A 264 -7.31 33.15 3.42
C ARG A 264 -7.33 31.88 2.60
N LEU A 265 -7.91 30.82 3.13
CA LEU A 265 -8.02 29.53 2.46
C LEU A 265 -9.35 29.46 1.72
N LEU A 266 -9.28 29.39 0.42
CA LEU A 266 -10.42 29.18 -0.46
C LEU A 266 -10.60 27.68 -0.70
N LEU A 267 -11.69 27.13 -0.19
CA LEU A 267 -12.05 25.72 -0.31
C LEU A 267 -13.18 25.58 -1.33
N ARG A 268 -12.95 24.81 -2.38
CA ARG A 268 -13.93 24.52 -3.44
C ARG A 268 -14.20 23.04 -3.52
N ALA A 269 -15.47 22.65 -3.47
CA ALA A 269 -15.90 21.27 -3.60
C ALA A 269 -16.97 21.12 -4.67
N ILE A 270 -16.94 20.02 -5.41
CA ILE A 270 -17.92 19.67 -6.44
C ILE A 270 -18.02 18.14 -6.55
N VAL A 271 -19.22 17.62 -6.85
CA VAL A 271 -19.38 16.21 -7.18
C VAL A 271 -18.82 15.95 -8.58
N ASN A 272 -17.75 15.18 -8.65
CA ASN A 272 -17.08 14.81 -9.90
C ASN A 272 -17.88 13.76 -10.67
N ASN A 273 -18.37 12.73 -9.96
CA ASN A 273 -19.16 11.64 -10.54
C ASN A 273 -20.07 11.01 -9.47
N ALA A 274 -21.23 10.56 -9.91
CA ALA A 274 -22.16 9.76 -9.11
C ALA A 274 -22.33 8.39 -9.77
N PHE A 275 -21.97 7.37 -9.03
CA PHE A 275 -22.12 5.97 -9.37
C PHE A 275 -23.48 5.44 -8.89
N LYS A 276 -23.72 4.12 -8.98
CA LYS A 276 -25.02 3.58 -8.56
C LYS A 276 -25.34 3.91 -7.09
N ASN A 277 -24.41 3.61 -6.17
CA ASN A 277 -24.63 3.70 -4.72
C ASN A 277 -23.60 4.60 -4.01
N SER A 278 -22.68 5.17 -4.74
CA SER A 278 -21.64 6.06 -4.19
C SER A 278 -21.40 7.24 -5.10
N MET A 279 -20.86 8.32 -4.57
CA MET A 279 -20.43 9.50 -5.33
C MET A 279 -19.02 9.90 -4.92
N GLU A 280 -18.28 10.48 -5.87
CA GLU A 280 -17.00 11.09 -5.59
C GLU A 280 -17.11 12.60 -5.61
N VAL A 281 -16.63 13.24 -4.55
CA VAL A 281 -16.50 14.69 -4.42
C VAL A 281 -15.03 15.07 -4.50
N GLY A 282 -14.68 15.94 -5.41
CA GLY A 282 -13.36 16.59 -5.47
C GLY A 282 -13.35 17.86 -4.64
N VAL A 283 -12.30 18.06 -3.84
CA VAL A 283 -12.09 19.27 -3.04
C VAL A 283 -10.72 19.85 -3.37
N ARG A 284 -10.64 21.16 -3.53
CA ARG A 284 -9.41 21.91 -3.71
C ARG A 284 -9.29 23.00 -2.66
N ALA A 285 -8.12 23.09 -2.01
CA ALA A 285 -7.76 24.14 -1.09
C ALA A 285 -6.65 25.02 -1.70
N GLU A 286 -6.88 26.34 -1.74
CA GLU A 286 -5.94 27.34 -2.22
C GLU A 286 -5.78 28.43 -1.16
N ALA A 287 -4.55 28.83 -0.88
CA ALA A 287 -4.26 29.95 0.01
C ALA A 287 -3.94 31.21 -0.79
N TYR A 288 -4.41 32.35 -0.31
CA TYR A 288 -3.98 33.65 -0.81
C TYR A 288 -3.77 34.63 0.35
N HIS A 289 -2.77 35.48 0.16
CA HIS A 289 -2.42 36.59 1.04
C HIS A 289 -2.61 37.91 0.28
N GLU A 290 -2.74 39.05 0.96
CA GLU A 290 -3.12 40.32 0.36
C GLU A 290 -2.25 40.77 -0.84
N GLU A 291 -0.97 40.39 -0.87
CA GLU A 291 0.02 40.81 -1.86
C GLU A 291 0.65 39.67 -2.67
N GLY A 292 0.16 38.43 -2.59
CA GLY A 292 0.79 37.28 -3.20
C GLY A 292 -0.06 36.53 -4.22
N PRO A 293 0.55 35.67 -5.06
CA PRO A 293 -0.20 34.80 -5.97
C PRO A 293 -0.93 33.71 -5.16
N ASN A 294 -2.05 33.23 -5.71
CA ASN A 294 -2.75 32.08 -5.15
C ASN A 294 -1.82 30.85 -5.11
N ARG A 295 -1.75 30.21 -3.97
CA ARG A 295 -0.95 29.01 -3.73
C ARG A 295 -1.87 27.80 -3.60
N HIS A 296 -1.61 26.76 -4.38
CA HIS A 296 -2.30 25.49 -4.21
C HIS A 296 -1.78 24.77 -2.98
N ILE A 297 -2.66 24.50 -2.01
CA ILE A 297 -2.31 23.82 -0.75
C ILE A 297 -2.57 22.34 -0.84
N ASN A 298 -3.79 21.95 -1.24
CA ASN A 298 -4.17 20.53 -1.28
C ASN A 298 -5.30 20.29 -2.28
N SER A 299 -5.37 19.07 -2.82
CA SER A 299 -6.54 18.52 -3.50
C SER A 299 -6.81 17.12 -2.98
N ALA A 300 -8.05 16.83 -2.64
CA ALA A 300 -8.46 15.53 -2.17
C ALA A 300 -9.73 15.06 -2.86
N PHE A 301 -9.91 13.75 -2.92
CA PHE A 301 -11.11 13.10 -3.46
C PHE A 301 -11.73 12.24 -2.38
N MET A 302 -13.03 12.40 -2.19
CA MET A 302 -13.77 11.78 -1.10
C MET A 302 -14.95 11.01 -1.65
N THR A 303 -15.13 9.77 -1.21
CA THR A 303 -16.26 8.93 -1.63
C THR A 303 -17.31 8.86 -0.54
N PHE A 304 -18.53 9.19 -0.92
CA PHE A 304 -19.70 9.18 -0.04
C PHE A 304 -20.73 8.16 -0.49
N GLU A 305 -21.47 7.64 0.48
CA GLU A 305 -22.68 6.83 0.30
C GLU A 305 -23.83 7.44 1.08
N VAL A 306 -25.06 7.14 0.68
CA VAL A 306 -26.26 7.42 1.47
C VAL A 306 -26.81 6.10 1.96
N LEU A 307 -27.02 5.97 3.25
CA LEU A 307 -27.53 4.77 3.87
C LEU A 307 -29.02 4.97 4.23
N ASP A 308 -29.82 3.94 4.02
CA ASP A 308 -31.20 3.89 4.55
C ASP A 308 -31.20 3.60 6.07
N ASP A 309 -32.38 3.52 6.66
CA ASP A 309 -32.55 3.25 8.10
C ASP A 309 -32.07 1.86 8.53
N HIS A 310 -31.80 0.97 7.58
CA HIS A 310 -31.24 -0.37 7.79
C HIS A 310 -29.73 -0.44 7.49
N GLY A 311 -29.08 0.70 7.23
CA GLY A 311 -27.66 0.77 6.92
C GLY A 311 -27.29 0.30 5.48
N LYS A 312 -28.28 0.14 4.59
CA LYS A 312 -28.04 -0.30 3.23
C LYS A 312 -27.85 0.90 2.29
N PRO A 313 -26.86 0.84 1.36
CA PRO A 313 -26.62 1.93 0.42
C PRO A 313 -27.78 2.19 -0.54
N CYS A 314 -28.24 3.45 -0.58
CA CYS A 314 -29.29 3.93 -1.49
C CYS A 314 -28.75 4.18 -2.90
N THR A 315 -29.65 4.12 -3.91
CA THR A 315 -29.29 4.52 -5.27
C THR A 315 -29.28 6.05 -5.38
N LEU A 316 -28.19 6.59 -5.95
CA LEU A 316 -27.97 8.03 -6.08
C LEU A 316 -28.45 8.58 -7.42
N PRO A 317 -28.84 9.87 -7.48
CA PRO A 317 -29.07 10.58 -8.74
C PRO A 317 -27.79 10.59 -9.59
N ARG A 318 -27.95 10.50 -10.90
CA ARG A 318 -26.80 10.65 -11.81
C ARG A 318 -26.37 12.09 -11.92
N ILE A 319 -25.06 12.30 -12.17
CA ILE A 319 -24.49 13.63 -12.41
C ILE A 319 -24.30 13.88 -13.90
N ARG A 320 -24.56 15.10 -14.34
CA ARG A 320 -24.22 15.59 -15.66
C ARG A 320 -23.04 16.56 -15.53
N PRO A 321 -21.84 16.20 -16.04
CA PRO A 321 -20.68 17.08 -15.97
C PRO A 321 -20.87 18.32 -16.86
N GLU A 322 -20.17 19.39 -16.51
CA GLU A 322 -20.02 20.56 -17.38
C GLU A 322 -19.15 20.19 -18.59
N PRO A 323 -19.28 20.92 -19.72
CA PRO A 323 -18.39 20.74 -20.86
C PRO A 323 -16.91 20.93 -20.50
N LEU A 324 -16.01 20.21 -21.16
CA LEU A 324 -14.55 20.28 -21.01
C LEU A 324 -14.07 19.83 -19.61
N GLU A 325 -13.88 20.76 -18.69
CA GLU A 325 -13.32 20.49 -17.35
C GLU A 325 -14.17 19.52 -16.53
N GLY A 326 -15.48 19.65 -16.59
CA GLY A 326 -16.39 18.71 -15.93
C GLY A 326 -16.30 17.30 -16.50
N GLY A 327 -16.19 17.19 -17.83
CA GLY A 327 -15.98 15.91 -18.49
C GLY A 327 -14.68 15.22 -18.07
N ARG A 328 -13.59 16.00 -17.95
CA ARG A 328 -12.31 15.51 -17.45
C ARG A 328 -12.44 14.99 -16.01
N ARG A 329 -12.97 15.80 -15.08
CA ARG A 329 -13.19 15.40 -13.68
C ARG A 329 -14.03 14.13 -13.56
N PHE A 330 -15.08 14.01 -14.37
CA PHE A 330 -15.96 12.84 -14.41
C PHE A 330 -15.20 11.54 -14.76
N GLN A 331 -14.32 11.61 -15.76
CA GLN A 331 -13.52 10.48 -16.21
C GLN A 331 -12.42 10.12 -15.21
N GLU A 332 -11.74 11.13 -14.66
CA GLU A 332 -10.76 10.95 -13.59
C GLU A 332 -11.39 10.26 -12.36
N ALA A 333 -12.62 10.65 -11.99
CA ALA A 333 -13.35 10.01 -10.90
C ALA A 333 -13.66 8.53 -11.20
N THR A 334 -13.96 8.21 -12.46
CA THR A 334 -14.18 6.80 -12.88
C THR A 334 -12.88 6.00 -12.78
N ALA A 335 -11.75 6.59 -13.18
CA ALA A 335 -10.43 5.97 -13.08
C ALA A 335 -10.05 5.75 -11.61
N ARG A 336 -10.18 6.79 -10.75
CA ARG A 336 -9.90 6.66 -9.30
C ARG A 336 -10.77 5.62 -8.62
N LYS A 337 -12.07 5.53 -8.98
CA LYS A 337 -12.92 4.44 -8.46
C LYS A 337 -12.37 3.06 -8.79
N LYS A 338 -11.90 2.86 -10.03
CA LYS A 338 -11.29 1.58 -10.42
C LYS A 338 -10.04 1.31 -9.60
N ILE A 339 -9.16 2.30 -9.44
CA ILE A 339 -7.96 2.21 -8.60
C ILE A 339 -8.32 1.80 -7.17
N ARG A 340 -9.31 2.45 -6.55
CA ARG A 340 -9.77 2.12 -5.18
C ARG A 340 -10.26 0.69 -5.06
N LEU A 341 -11.02 0.22 -6.05
CA LEU A 341 -11.53 -1.16 -6.06
C LEU A 341 -10.39 -2.16 -6.24
N ASP A 342 -9.49 -1.92 -7.18
CA ASP A 342 -8.33 -2.78 -7.43
C ASP A 342 -7.41 -2.81 -6.20
N ARG A 343 -7.14 -1.65 -5.60
CA ARG A 343 -6.34 -1.52 -4.38
C ARG A 343 -6.98 -2.25 -3.19
N LYS A 344 -8.27 -2.05 -2.93
CA LYS A 344 -9.00 -2.77 -1.88
C LYS A 344 -8.92 -4.27 -2.11
N TYR A 345 -9.12 -4.71 -3.35
CA TYR A 345 -9.06 -6.12 -3.72
C TYR A 345 -7.66 -6.73 -3.53
N ILE A 346 -6.61 -5.99 -3.87
CA ILE A 346 -5.23 -6.47 -3.84
C ILE A 346 -4.63 -6.37 -2.42
N ILE A 347 -4.85 -5.24 -1.72
CA ILE A 347 -4.21 -4.96 -0.43
C ILE A 347 -4.93 -5.63 0.74
N SER A 348 -6.26 -5.62 0.76
CA SER A 348 -7.04 -6.22 1.86
C SER A 348 -6.87 -7.73 1.98
N ARG A 349 -6.30 -8.38 0.97
CA ARG A 349 -6.08 -9.83 0.92
C ARG A 349 -4.62 -10.25 1.17
N THR A 350 -3.81 -9.39 1.76
CA THR A 350 -2.41 -9.71 2.11
C THR A 350 -2.27 -10.85 3.12
N GLN A 351 -3.36 -11.26 3.77
CA GLN A 351 -3.38 -12.30 4.79
C GLN A 351 -3.84 -13.69 4.28
N GLY A 352 -3.46 -14.10 3.08
CA GLY A 352 -3.59 -15.52 2.67
C GLY A 352 -4.76 -15.86 1.74
N GLU A 353 -5.64 -14.91 1.39
CA GLU A 353 -6.82 -15.17 0.53
C GLU A 353 -6.76 -14.49 -0.85
N VAL A 354 -5.56 -14.13 -1.35
CA VAL A 354 -5.46 -13.58 -2.71
C VAL A 354 -5.77 -14.70 -3.70
N PRO A 355 -6.72 -14.52 -4.64
CA PRO A 355 -6.94 -15.51 -5.68
C PRO A 355 -5.62 -15.85 -6.39
N LEU A 356 -5.39 -17.13 -6.60
CA LEU A 356 -4.14 -17.66 -7.13
C LEU A 356 -3.72 -16.98 -8.44
N SER A 357 -4.69 -16.62 -9.29
CA SER A 357 -4.45 -15.90 -10.54
C SER A 357 -5.14 -14.54 -10.55
N VAL A 358 -4.45 -13.51 -10.07
CA VAL A 358 -4.93 -12.13 -10.24
C VAL A 358 -4.67 -11.70 -11.68
N PRO A 359 -5.69 -11.22 -12.43
CA PRO A 359 -5.48 -10.72 -13.77
C PRO A 359 -4.50 -9.55 -13.78
N TRP A 360 -3.46 -9.64 -14.61
CA TRP A 360 -2.56 -8.54 -14.86
C TRP A 360 -3.20 -7.54 -15.84
N ASP A 361 -3.16 -6.27 -15.48
CA ASP A 361 -3.60 -5.14 -16.30
C ASP A 361 -2.57 -4.01 -16.09
N PRO A 362 -2.11 -3.28 -17.11
CA PRO A 362 -1.21 -2.14 -16.95
C PRO A 362 -1.69 -1.12 -15.90
N ARG A 363 -2.99 -1.06 -15.67
CA ARG A 363 -3.61 -0.12 -14.72
C ARG A 363 -3.52 -0.56 -13.26
N ASN A 364 -3.31 -1.84 -12.97
CA ASN A 364 -3.17 -2.39 -11.62
C ASN A 364 -1.74 -2.89 -11.31
N GLN A 365 -0.83 -2.77 -12.27
CA GLN A 365 0.54 -3.29 -12.17
C GLN A 365 1.28 -2.81 -10.92
N VAL A 366 1.15 -1.53 -10.55
CA VAL A 366 1.84 -0.96 -9.38
C VAL A 366 1.35 -1.62 -8.08
N TYR A 367 0.05 -1.88 -7.96
CA TYR A 367 -0.52 -2.55 -6.78
C TYR A 367 -0.20 -4.05 -6.75
N LEU A 368 -0.18 -4.72 -7.91
CA LEU A 368 0.26 -6.11 -8.01
C LEU A 368 1.73 -6.26 -7.64
N SER A 369 2.58 -5.35 -8.11
CA SER A 369 3.99 -5.28 -7.76
C SER A 369 4.19 -4.99 -6.26
N TYR A 370 3.45 -4.02 -5.71
CA TYR A 370 3.42 -3.74 -4.26
C TYR A 370 3.07 -4.99 -3.46
N ASN A 371 1.97 -5.66 -3.80
CA ASN A 371 1.53 -6.87 -3.11
C ASN A 371 2.56 -8.00 -3.23
N ASN A 372 3.15 -8.21 -4.42
CA ASN A 372 4.18 -9.20 -4.68
C ASN A 372 5.40 -9.03 -3.75
N VAL A 373 5.96 -7.81 -3.71
CA VAL A 373 7.13 -7.50 -2.88
C VAL A 373 6.80 -7.52 -1.39
N SER A 374 5.64 -6.97 -1.01
CA SER A 374 5.19 -6.96 0.38
C SER A 374 5.00 -8.37 0.93
N ALA A 375 4.46 -9.30 0.14
CA ALA A 375 4.28 -10.70 0.55
C ALA A 375 5.62 -11.37 0.91
N VAL A 376 6.66 -11.20 0.08
CA VAL A 376 8.01 -11.72 0.39
C VAL A 376 8.60 -11.07 1.62
N LYS A 377 8.47 -9.75 1.78
CA LYS A 377 8.95 -9.02 2.97
C LYS A 377 8.24 -9.46 4.24
N MET A 378 6.93 -9.72 4.18
CA MET A 378 6.15 -10.23 5.30
C MET A 378 6.60 -11.65 5.69
N LEU A 379 6.80 -12.54 4.72
CA LEU A 379 7.36 -13.87 5.00
C LEU A 379 8.76 -13.78 5.62
N ALA A 380 9.60 -12.88 5.11
CA ALA A 380 10.95 -12.68 5.65
C ALA A 380 10.96 -12.16 7.10
N ALA A 381 9.95 -11.36 7.47
CA ALA A 381 9.81 -10.81 8.81
C ALA A 381 9.28 -11.81 9.85
N ARG A 382 8.67 -12.92 9.43
CA ARG A 382 8.14 -13.95 10.34
C ARG A 382 9.24 -14.56 11.20
N THR A 383 8.93 -14.82 12.48
CA THR A 383 9.88 -15.36 13.48
C THR A 383 9.72 -16.85 13.74
N HIS A 384 8.55 -17.42 13.45
CA HIS A 384 8.18 -18.82 13.80
C HIS A 384 8.72 -19.87 12.81
N TRP A 385 9.86 -19.62 12.17
CA TRP A 385 10.53 -20.57 11.29
C TRP A 385 11.18 -21.71 12.09
N ARG A 386 10.89 -22.96 11.71
CA ARG A 386 11.51 -24.17 12.30
C ARG A 386 12.58 -24.70 11.37
N LEU A 387 13.80 -24.87 11.89
CA LEU A 387 14.89 -25.50 11.15
C LEU A 387 14.55 -26.97 10.89
N SER A 388 14.42 -27.35 9.63
CA SER A 388 14.05 -28.70 9.19
C SER A 388 15.25 -29.50 8.71
N SER A 389 16.26 -28.85 8.12
CA SER A 389 17.48 -29.48 7.63
C SER A 389 18.62 -28.48 7.54
N GLU A 390 19.83 -28.93 7.86
CA GLU A 390 21.06 -28.16 7.65
C GLU A 390 22.13 -29.08 7.07
N LYS A 391 22.76 -28.68 5.97
CA LYS A 391 23.82 -29.41 5.30
C LYS A 391 24.70 -28.44 4.52
N ASP A 392 26.04 -28.51 4.73
CA ASP A 392 27.05 -27.75 3.99
C ASP A 392 26.68 -26.26 3.81
N GLU A 393 26.34 -25.58 4.92
CA GLU A 393 25.95 -24.15 4.98
C GLU A 393 24.61 -23.80 4.30
N VAL A 394 23.85 -24.79 3.81
CA VAL A 394 22.49 -24.62 3.32
C VAL A 394 21.52 -25.02 4.43
N ARG A 395 20.69 -24.08 4.87
CA ARG A 395 19.68 -24.25 5.92
C ARG A 395 18.29 -24.18 5.33
N LEU A 396 17.47 -25.20 5.59
CA LEU A 396 16.06 -25.27 5.22
C LEU A 396 15.21 -25.07 6.46
N TYR A 397 14.33 -24.11 6.41
CA TYR A 397 13.31 -23.87 7.43
C TYR A 397 11.93 -24.10 6.84
N THR A 398 11.01 -24.51 7.70
CA THR A 398 9.59 -24.66 7.38
C THR A 398 8.75 -23.88 8.38
N MET A 399 7.62 -23.39 7.91
CA MET A 399 6.60 -22.75 8.75
C MET A 399 5.23 -23.22 8.26
N GLU A 400 4.49 -23.85 9.17
CA GLU A 400 3.15 -24.35 8.92
C GLU A 400 2.14 -23.36 9.51
N GLN A 401 1.20 -22.90 8.70
CA GLN A 401 0.07 -22.07 9.12
C GLN A 401 -1.21 -22.75 8.64
N LYS A 402 -2.34 -22.52 9.33
CA LYS A 402 -3.67 -23.19 9.19
C LYS A 402 -3.97 -23.85 7.83
N SER A 403 -3.55 -23.26 6.72
CA SER A 403 -3.82 -23.76 5.36
C SER A 403 -2.63 -23.67 4.41
N THR A 404 -1.47 -23.20 4.85
CA THR A 404 -0.30 -23.01 3.98
C THR A 404 0.96 -23.56 4.62
N LEU A 405 1.84 -24.10 3.79
CA LEU A 405 3.19 -24.49 4.17
C LEU A 405 4.18 -23.56 3.45
N SER A 406 5.01 -22.90 4.24
CA SER A 406 6.03 -21.98 3.72
C SER A 406 7.42 -22.55 3.93
N PHE A 407 8.29 -22.33 2.98
CA PHE A 407 9.68 -22.73 2.99
C PHE A 407 10.59 -21.52 2.98
N ARG A 408 11.68 -21.59 3.73
CA ARG A 408 12.79 -20.63 3.68
C ARG A 408 14.08 -21.40 3.56
N VAL A 409 14.86 -21.13 2.51
CA VAL A 409 16.18 -21.75 2.31
C VAL A 409 17.23 -20.67 2.35
N GLU A 410 18.26 -20.85 3.15
CA GLU A 410 19.33 -19.87 3.35
C GLU A 410 20.68 -20.47 3.00
N SER A 411 21.53 -19.65 2.39
CA SER A 411 22.93 -19.97 2.15
C SER A 411 23.77 -18.68 2.14
N GLU A 412 24.93 -18.74 2.76
CA GLU A 412 25.94 -17.69 2.64
C GLU A 412 26.81 -17.93 1.40
N VAL A 413 27.11 -16.86 0.67
CA VAL A 413 27.92 -16.91 -0.55
C VAL A 413 28.99 -15.83 -0.56
N ASP A 414 30.20 -16.16 -1.07
CA ASP A 414 31.31 -15.21 -1.23
C ASP A 414 31.11 -14.36 -2.50
N VAL A 415 30.03 -13.58 -2.51
CA VAL A 415 29.65 -12.65 -3.58
C VAL A 415 28.99 -11.42 -2.92
N PRO A 416 29.35 -10.18 -3.33
CA PRO A 416 28.67 -8.98 -2.83
C PRO A 416 27.18 -9.01 -3.13
N ALA A 417 26.35 -8.51 -2.20
CA ALA A 417 24.90 -8.57 -2.30
C ALA A 417 24.33 -7.93 -3.57
N HIS A 418 24.87 -6.77 -3.97
CA HIS A 418 24.50 -6.13 -5.23
C HIS A 418 24.75 -7.06 -6.45
N ARG A 419 25.88 -7.76 -6.46
CA ARG A 419 26.23 -8.65 -7.57
C ARG A 419 25.33 -9.89 -7.59
N ALA A 420 25.10 -10.51 -6.44
CA ALA A 420 24.18 -11.63 -6.30
C ALA A 420 22.77 -11.23 -6.76
N PHE A 421 22.30 -10.05 -6.37
CA PHE A 421 21.02 -9.50 -6.82
C PHE A 421 20.95 -9.36 -8.34
N CYS A 422 21.94 -8.75 -9.00
CA CYS A 422 21.94 -8.61 -10.46
C CYS A 422 21.88 -9.95 -11.19
N LEU A 423 22.61 -10.96 -10.68
CA LEU A 423 22.63 -12.29 -11.29
C LEU A 423 21.33 -13.08 -11.10
N LEU A 424 20.73 -13.00 -9.92
CA LEU A 424 19.48 -13.71 -9.60
C LEU A 424 18.23 -13.01 -10.14
N ALA A 425 18.29 -11.68 -10.34
CA ALA A 425 17.20 -10.91 -10.89
C ALA A 425 16.92 -11.17 -12.36
N GLU A 426 17.90 -11.74 -13.10
CA GLU A 426 17.73 -12.14 -14.49
C GLU A 426 17.20 -13.58 -14.55
N LEU A 427 15.87 -13.72 -14.51
CA LEU A 427 15.22 -15.04 -14.49
C LEU A 427 15.50 -15.88 -15.74
N SER A 428 15.81 -15.26 -16.86
CA SER A 428 16.17 -15.97 -18.10
C SER A 428 17.40 -16.88 -17.90
N ASN A 429 18.27 -16.55 -16.92
CA ASN A 429 19.44 -17.35 -16.58
C ASN A 429 19.15 -18.47 -15.56
N ARG A 430 17.96 -18.50 -14.96
CA ARG A 430 17.63 -19.47 -13.92
C ARG A 430 17.77 -20.93 -14.34
N PRO A 431 17.40 -21.34 -15.56
CA PRO A 431 17.62 -22.71 -16.03
C PRO A 431 19.08 -23.18 -16.03
N SER A 432 20.05 -22.26 -16.00
CA SER A 432 21.47 -22.61 -15.99
C SER A 432 21.99 -23.18 -14.65
N TRP A 433 21.23 -22.95 -13.56
CA TRP A 433 21.61 -23.37 -12.21
C TRP A 433 20.48 -24.07 -11.44
N ASP A 434 19.22 -23.87 -11.82
CA ASP A 434 18.05 -24.45 -11.20
C ASP A 434 17.41 -25.48 -12.14
N THR A 435 17.59 -26.76 -11.83
CA THR A 435 17.11 -27.87 -12.65
C THR A 435 15.58 -27.99 -12.69
N HIS A 436 14.87 -27.33 -11.78
CA HIS A 436 13.41 -27.27 -11.80
C HIS A 436 12.87 -26.29 -12.85
N TYR A 437 13.72 -25.45 -13.43
CA TYR A 437 13.37 -24.50 -14.47
C TYR A 437 13.91 -24.97 -15.81
N GLN A 438 13.07 -25.52 -16.68
CA GLN A 438 13.49 -25.90 -18.03
C GLN A 438 13.65 -24.71 -18.95
N LYS A 439 12.73 -23.74 -18.83
CA LYS A 439 12.70 -22.56 -19.69
C LYS A 439 12.14 -21.35 -18.95
N CYS A 440 12.78 -20.20 -19.13
CA CYS A 440 12.28 -18.91 -18.69
C CYS A 440 12.32 -17.94 -19.87
N GLU A 441 11.16 -17.49 -20.30
CA GLU A 441 10.99 -16.57 -21.43
C GLU A 441 10.46 -15.22 -20.92
N LEU A 442 11.13 -14.14 -21.25
CA LEU A 442 10.63 -12.80 -21.02
C LEU A 442 9.45 -12.54 -21.97
N ILE A 443 8.26 -12.33 -21.44
CA ILE A 443 7.06 -11.96 -22.20
C ILE A 443 7.03 -10.45 -22.43
N HIS A 444 7.23 -9.70 -21.34
CA HIS A 444 7.09 -8.24 -21.35
C HIS A 444 7.92 -7.60 -20.25
N ARG A 445 8.62 -6.51 -20.60
CA ARG A 445 9.22 -5.61 -19.63
C ARG A 445 8.18 -4.55 -19.28
N VAL A 446 7.68 -4.57 -18.04
CA VAL A 446 6.66 -3.66 -17.57
C VAL A 446 7.27 -2.28 -17.31
N ASP A 447 8.34 -2.26 -16.50
CA ASP A 447 9.20 -1.11 -16.23
C ASP A 447 10.63 -1.58 -15.93
N ASP A 448 11.45 -0.76 -15.27
CA ASP A 448 12.83 -1.12 -14.92
C ASP A 448 12.93 -2.15 -13.80
N ASP A 449 11.89 -2.26 -12.98
CA ASP A 449 11.85 -3.11 -11.80
C ASP A 449 10.87 -4.29 -11.92
N ASP A 450 9.92 -4.25 -12.86
CA ASP A 450 8.85 -5.23 -12.99
C ASP A 450 8.84 -5.88 -14.40
N PHE A 451 8.71 -7.21 -14.43
CA PHE A 451 8.82 -8.02 -15.64
C PHE A 451 7.80 -9.15 -15.64
N LEU A 452 7.28 -9.52 -16.80
CA LEU A 452 6.44 -10.70 -16.99
C LEU A 452 7.23 -11.80 -17.69
N TYR A 453 7.27 -12.98 -17.06
CA TYR A 453 7.94 -14.16 -17.60
C TYR A 453 6.96 -15.31 -17.80
N ARG A 454 7.21 -16.12 -18.84
CA ARG A 454 6.69 -17.47 -18.94
C ARG A 454 7.77 -18.45 -18.49
N VAL A 455 7.42 -19.28 -17.52
CA VAL A 455 8.32 -20.29 -16.96
C VAL A 455 7.74 -21.67 -17.24
N VAL A 456 8.60 -22.61 -17.64
CA VAL A 456 8.25 -24.01 -17.84
C VAL A 456 9.04 -24.86 -16.85
N THR A 457 8.34 -25.74 -16.14
CA THR A 457 8.91 -26.68 -15.17
C THR A 457 8.51 -28.11 -15.49
N PRO A 458 9.34 -29.13 -15.19
CA PRO A 458 8.93 -30.52 -15.27
C PRO A 458 7.94 -30.83 -14.14
N SER A 459 6.92 -31.59 -14.44
CA SER A 459 6.03 -32.21 -13.45
C SER A 459 6.45 -33.64 -13.16
N GLY A 460 6.22 -34.12 -11.96
CA GLY A 460 6.55 -35.50 -11.55
C GLY A 460 5.83 -36.59 -12.34
N GLU A 461 4.77 -36.27 -13.06
CA GLU A 461 3.98 -37.19 -13.89
C GLU A 461 4.36 -37.17 -15.38
N GLY A 462 5.46 -36.51 -15.76
CA GLY A 462 5.89 -36.37 -17.15
C GLY A 462 5.13 -35.32 -17.97
N ILE A 463 4.14 -34.67 -17.38
CA ILE A 463 3.44 -33.53 -17.98
C ILE A 463 4.21 -32.25 -17.56
N LEU A 464 4.43 -31.35 -18.51
CA LEU A 464 5.08 -30.06 -18.22
C LEU A 464 4.08 -29.10 -17.58
N GLN A 465 4.57 -28.28 -16.66
CA GLN A 465 3.81 -27.15 -16.10
C GLN A 465 4.34 -25.85 -16.68
N ASP A 466 3.43 -24.90 -16.97
CA ASP A 466 3.82 -23.54 -17.30
C ASP A 466 3.23 -22.54 -16.29
N PHE A 467 3.96 -21.43 -16.10
CA PHE A 467 3.59 -20.35 -15.18
C PHE A 467 3.72 -19.01 -15.89
N ILE A 468 2.82 -18.09 -15.64
CA ILE A 468 2.99 -16.68 -15.98
C ILE A 468 3.29 -15.94 -14.69
N LEU A 469 4.51 -15.42 -14.58
CA LEU A 469 5.02 -14.82 -13.36
C LEU A 469 5.24 -13.31 -13.53
N LEU A 470 4.76 -12.52 -12.58
CA LEU A 470 5.23 -11.17 -12.33
C LEU A 470 6.48 -11.27 -11.45
N ALA A 471 7.61 -10.82 -11.98
CA ALA A 471 8.88 -10.68 -11.26
C ALA A 471 9.10 -9.21 -10.92
N SER A 472 9.20 -8.90 -9.63
CA SER A 472 9.41 -7.55 -9.11
C SER A 472 10.75 -7.47 -8.38
N LYS A 473 11.61 -6.54 -8.79
CA LYS A 473 12.96 -6.33 -8.23
C LYS A 473 12.97 -5.06 -7.37
N ARG A 474 13.63 -5.12 -6.21
CA ARG A 474 13.80 -3.93 -5.34
C ARG A 474 15.20 -3.85 -4.79
N LYS A 475 15.78 -2.65 -4.91
CA LYS A 475 17.04 -2.29 -4.24
C LYS A 475 16.77 -1.82 -2.81
N PRO A 476 17.76 -1.91 -1.91
CA PRO A 476 17.64 -1.35 -0.56
C PRO A 476 17.30 0.15 -0.58
N CYS A 477 16.39 0.58 0.28
CA CYS A 477 16.08 2.00 0.50
C CYS A 477 16.94 2.64 1.60
N GLY A 478 17.63 1.83 2.41
CA GLY A 478 18.47 2.28 3.51
C GLY A 478 19.50 1.22 3.90
N SER A 479 20.42 1.59 4.78
CA SER A 479 21.44 0.66 5.30
C SER A 479 20.76 -0.48 6.07
N GLY A 480 21.14 -1.71 5.76
CA GLY A 480 20.58 -2.92 6.39
C GLY A 480 19.33 -3.47 5.71
N ASP A 481 18.74 -2.78 4.74
CA ASP A 481 17.65 -3.34 3.96
C ASP A 481 18.14 -4.45 3.01
N PRO A 482 17.35 -5.51 2.78
CA PRO A 482 17.66 -6.50 1.77
C PRO A 482 17.40 -5.98 0.35
N TYR A 483 18.13 -6.51 -0.62
CA TYR A 483 17.66 -6.61 -2.00
C TYR A 483 16.52 -7.63 -2.04
N VAL A 484 15.49 -7.38 -2.83
CA VAL A 484 14.33 -8.27 -2.94
C VAL A 484 14.04 -8.60 -4.39
N ILE A 485 13.79 -9.88 -4.68
CA ILE A 485 13.26 -10.37 -5.95
C ILE A 485 12.00 -11.15 -5.61
N ALA A 486 10.83 -10.64 -5.98
CA ALA A 486 9.55 -11.24 -5.66
C ALA A 486 8.89 -11.82 -6.92
N LEU A 487 8.26 -12.98 -6.78
CA LEU A 487 7.63 -13.73 -7.84
C LEU A 487 6.22 -14.14 -7.43
N ARG A 488 5.24 -13.88 -8.31
CA ARG A 488 3.87 -14.37 -8.14
C ARG A 488 3.22 -14.67 -9.48
N SER A 489 2.27 -15.59 -9.50
CA SER A 489 1.47 -15.85 -10.69
C SER A 489 0.47 -14.72 -10.97
N VAL A 490 0.31 -14.42 -12.26
CA VAL A 490 -0.71 -13.52 -12.77
C VAL A 490 -1.42 -14.16 -13.96
N SER A 491 -2.70 -13.83 -14.13
CA SER A 491 -3.44 -14.24 -15.32
C SER A 491 -3.22 -13.23 -16.44
N LEU A 492 -2.82 -13.73 -17.61
CA LEU A 492 -2.61 -12.92 -18.81
C LEU A 492 -3.46 -13.47 -19.95
N PRO A 493 -4.56 -12.79 -20.36
CA PRO A 493 -5.47 -13.31 -21.37
C PRO A 493 -4.82 -13.62 -22.73
N THR A 494 -3.74 -12.91 -23.06
CA THR A 494 -2.96 -13.12 -24.28
C THR A 494 -2.08 -14.38 -24.24
N TYR A 495 -1.94 -15.01 -23.07
CA TYR A 495 -1.16 -16.24 -22.86
C TYR A 495 -2.01 -17.29 -22.14
N PRO A 496 -3.04 -17.85 -22.81
CA PRO A 496 -3.82 -18.95 -22.26
C PRO A 496 -2.92 -20.17 -22.00
N PRO A 497 -3.35 -21.13 -21.18
CA PRO A 497 -2.63 -22.40 -21.02
C PRO A 497 -2.33 -23.04 -22.37
N SER A 498 -1.06 -23.44 -22.60
CA SER A 498 -0.64 -24.07 -23.84
C SER A 498 -1.10 -25.53 -23.86
N GLU A 499 -1.40 -26.07 -25.03
CA GLU A 499 -1.75 -27.49 -25.21
C GLU A 499 -0.57 -28.37 -24.76
N GLY A 500 -0.85 -29.39 -23.94
CA GLY A 500 0.18 -30.26 -23.35
C GLY A 500 0.87 -29.73 -22.11
N TYR A 501 0.44 -28.58 -21.57
CA TYR A 501 0.94 -28.02 -20.33
C TYR A 501 -0.19 -27.84 -19.29
N ASN A 502 0.12 -28.12 -18.04
CA ASN A 502 -0.74 -27.73 -16.94
C ASN A 502 -0.33 -26.33 -16.45
N ARG A 503 -1.29 -25.39 -16.34
CA ARG A 503 -1.04 -24.09 -15.77
C ARG A 503 -0.84 -24.22 -14.27
N GLY A 504 0.39 -23.95 -13.80
CA GLY A 504 0.71 -23.89 -12.39
C GLY A 504 0.55 -22.48 -11.80
N GLU A 505 0.50 -22.40 -10.48
CA GLU A 505 0.33 -21.14 -9.77
C GLU A 505 1.34 -21.01 -8.63
N VAL A 506 1.91 -19.81 -8.49
CA VAL A 506 2.82 -19.41 -7.40
C VAL A 506 2.14 -18.29 -6.62
N LEU A 507 1.85 -18.54 -5.37
CA LEU A 507 1.24 -17.54 -4.46
C LEU A 507 2.23 -16.44 -4.10
N CYS A 508 3.36 -16.87 -3.52
CA CYS A 508 4.43 -16.00 -3.09
C CYS A 508 5.73 -16.79 -3.14
N ALA A 509 6.69 -16.31 -3.90
CA ALA A 509 8.05 -16.83 -3.90
C ALA A 509 9.03 -15.67 -4.11
N GLY A 510 10.30 -15.86 -3.74
CA GLY A 510 11.28 -14.83 -3.99
C GLY A 510 12.54 -14.94 -3.17
N PHE A 511 13.43 -13.98 -3.37
CA PHE A 511 14.72 -13.91 -2.68
C PHE A 511 14.80 -12.61 -1.87
N THR A 512 15.41 -12.71 -0.69
CA THR A 512 16.04 -11.58 -0.03
C THR A 512 17.54 -11.80 0.02
N ILE A 513 18.32 -10.73 -0.21
CA ILE A 513 19.77 -10.79 -0.24
C ILE A 513 20.29 -9.67 0.65
N VAL A 514 21.07 -10.05 1.66
CA VAL A 514 21.61 -9.13 2.66
C VAL A 514 23.13 -9.25 2.66
N GLU A 515 23.84 -8.14 2.70
CA GLU A 515 25.28 -8.12 2.87
C GLU A 515 25.62 -8.40 4.34
N THR A 516 26.39 -9.47 4.62
CA THR A 516 26.78 -9.89 5.97
C THR A 516 28.14 -9.37 6.37
N SER A 517 29.08 -9.30 5.41
CA SER A 517 30.43 -8.75 5.58
C SER A 517 30.99 -8.33 4.21
N ASN A 518 32.20 -7.76 4.19
CA ASN A 518 32.85 -7.40 2.92
C ASN A 518 32.91 -8.60 1.96
N ASN A 519 32.19 -8.49 0.84
CA ASN A 519 32.05 -9.48 -0.21
C ASN A 519 31.25 -10.76 0.10
N MET A 520 30.62 -10.87 1.29
CA MET A 520 29.77 -11.98 1.64
C MET A 520 28.31 -11.55 1.68
N SER A 521 27.43 -12.38 1.20
CA SER A 521 25.98 -12.14 1.31
C SER A 521 25.22 -13.38 1.75
N LEU A 522 24.19 -13.16 2.57
CA LEU A 522 23.18 -14.15 2.91
C LEU A 522 22.06 -14.08 1.88
N ILE A 523 21.82 -15.19 1.21
CA ILE A 523 20.72 -15.35 0.27
C ILE A 523 19.66 -16.21 0.93
N SER A 524 18.45 -15.66 1.06
CA SER A 524 17.28 -16.38 1.57
C SER A 524 16.24 -16.48 0.47
N TYR A 525 15.80 -17.67 0.15
CA TYR A 525 14.70 -17.95 -0.78
C TYR A 525 13.45 -18.35 0.00
N TYR A 526 12.35 -17.75 -0.35
CA TYR A 526 11.03 -18.01 0.23
C TYR A 526 10.12 -18.61 -0.82
N ASN A 527 9.27 -19.55 -0.40
CA ASN A 527 8.19 -20.09 -1.23
C ASN A 527 7.03 -20.50 -0.33
N GLN A 528 5.84 -20.03 -0.65
CA GLN A 528 4.60 -20.41 0.01
C GLN A 528 3.82 -21.35 -0.89
N ALA A 529 3.61 -22.58 -0.43
CA ALA A 529 2.87 -23.59 -1.16
C ALA A 529 1.36 -23.42 -0.95
N SER A 530 0.59 -23.64 -2.00
CA SER A 530 -0.87 -23.67 -1.90
C SER A 530 -1.36 -24.91 -1.15
N PRO A 531 -2.56 -24.87 -0.54
CA PRO A 531 -3.16 -26.01 0.14
C PRO A 531 -3.30 -27.25 -0.75
N GLU A 532 -3.48 -27.06 -2.06
CA GLU A 532 -3.62 -28.13 -3.05
C GLU A 532 -2.33 -28.93 -3.25
N VAL A 533 -1.17 -28.29 -3.01
CA VAL A 533 0.17 -28.93 -3.11
C VAL A 533 0.58 -29.58 -1.79
N LEU A 534 -0.01 -29.21 -0.65
CA LEU A 534 0.31 -29.75 0.68
C LEU A 534 0.24 -31.28 0.78
N PRO A 535 -0.77 -31.99 0.21
CA PRO A 535 -0.81 -33.46 0.27
C PRO A 535 0.38 -34.15 -0.40
N TYR A 536 0.95 -33.54 -1.44
CA TYR A 536 2.11 -34.08 -2.15
C TYR A 536 3.42 -33.79 -1.41
N ILE A 537 3.50 -32.65 -0.73
CA ILE A 537 4.69 -32.23 0.02
C ILE A 537 4.81 -33.00 1.34
N SER A 538 3.72 -33.29 2.02
CA SER A 538 3.71 -33.97 3.31
C SER A 538 4.16 -35.44 3.23
N THR A 539 4.17 -36.04 2.03
CA THR A 539 4.60 -37.44 1.83
C THR A 539 6.09 -37.59 1.55
N ASP A 540 6.81 -36.51 1.18
CA ASP A 540 8.24 -36.59 0.84
C ASP A 540 9.04 -35.34 1.25
N ILE A 541 9.00 -34.98 2.52
CA ILE A 541 9.81 -33.87 3.09
C ILE A 541 11.31 -34.14 2.90
N ALA A 542 11.75 -35.41 2.92
CA ALA A 542 13.15 -35.79 2.72
C ALA A 542 13.60 -35.54 1.29
N GLY A 543 12.76 -35.82 0.27
CA GLY A 543 13.04 -35.53 -1.13
C GLY A 543 13.08 -34.03 -1.43
N LEU A 544 12.19 -33.26 -0.84
CA LEU A 544 12.18 -31.80 -0.94
C LEU A 544 13.46 -31.19 -0.35
N SER A 545 13.87 -31.63 0.84
CA SER A 545 15.09 -31.16 1.49
C SER A 545 16.32 -31.41 0.62
N SER A 546 16.42 -32.60 0.01
CA SER A 546 17.50 -32.95 -0.91
C SER A 546 17.47 -32.09 -2.18
N SER A 547 16.30 -31.85 -2.75
CA SER A 547 16.10 -31.04 -3.95
C SER A 547 16.50 -29.57 -3.71
N PHE A 548 16.05 -28.96 -2.62
CA PHE A 548 16.45 -27.60 -2.22
C PHE A 548 17.95 -27.49 -1.99
N TYR A 549 18.54 -28.45 -1.30
CA TYR A 549 19.99 -28.49 -1.08
C TYR A 549 20.77 -28.48 -2.40
N HIS A 550 20.44 -29.38 -3.34
CA HIS A 550 21.12 -29.43 -4.64
C HIS A 550 20.95 -28.15 -5.45
N THR A 551 19.76 -27.57 -5.44
CA THR A 551 19.47 -26.30 -6.14
C THR A 551 20.30 -25.15 -5.56
N PHE A 552 20.38 -25.05 -4.20
CA PHE A 552 21.15 -23.98 -3.58
C PHE A 552 22.66 -24.16 -3.71
N CYS A 553 23.18 -25.37 -3.67
CA CYS A 553 24.58 -25.65 -4.00
C CYS A 553 24.90 -25.26 -5.46
N SER A 554 23.97 -25.45 -6.39
CA SER A 554 24.14 -25.05 -7.79
C SER A 554 24.03 -23.53 -7.94
N CYS A 555 23.13 -22.89 -7.21
CA CYS A 555 23.00 -21.43 -7.12
C CYS A 555 24.31 -20.79 -6.61
N SER A 556 24.83 -21.28 -5.49
CA SER A 556 26.09 -20.77 -4.90
C SER A 556 27.25 -20.90 -5.89
N ARG A 557 27.39 -22.05 -6.56
CA ARG A 557 28.42 -22.27 -7.61
C ARG A 557 28.22 -21.31 -8.80
N TYR A 558 26.98 -21.10 -9.23
CA TYR A 558 26.69 -20.16 -10.33
C TYR A 558 27.10 -18.74 -9.95
N LEU A 559 26.74 -18.27 -8.76
CA LEU A 559 27.07 -16.94 -8.27
C LEU A 559 28.57 -16.73 -8.13
N THR A 560 29.28 -17.67 -7.52
CA THR A 560 30.74 -17.61 -7.33
C THR A 560 31.47 -17.61 -8.69
N ARG A 561 31.03 -18.44 -9.65
CA ARG A 561 31.61 -18.50 -10.99
C ARG A 561 31.46 -17.18 -11.76
N ASN A 562 30.34 -16.49 -11.57
CA ASN A 562 30.04 -15.25 -12.27
C ASN A 562 30.38 -13.99 -11.46
N ARG A 563 31.13 -14.15 -10.36
CA ARG A 563 31.50 -13.05 -9.44
C ARG A 563 32.24 -11.92 -10.14
N LEU A 564 33.14 -12.22 -11.08
CA LEU A 564 34.06 -11.26 -11.68
C LEU A 564 33.65 -10.80 -13.09
N GLN A 565 32.58 -11.30 -13.68
CA GLN A 565 32.11 -10.81 -14.97
C GLN A 565 31.59 -9.39 -14.81
N SER A 566 32.35 -8.43 -15.36
CA SER A 566 31.92 -7.02 -15.43
C SER A 566 30.69 -6.89 -16.32
N SER A 567 29.84 -5.92 -16.02
CA SER A 567 28.63 -5.56 -16.76
C SER A 567 28.87 -5.07 -18.21
N SER A 568 30.07 -5.29 -18.78
CA SER A 568 30.49 -4.87 -20.12
C SER A 568 30.30 -5.92 -21.22
N GLU A 569 29.81 -7.13 -20.89
CA GLU A 569 29.56 -8.18 -21.91
C GLU A 569 28.12 -8.71 -21.89
N LEU A 570 27.16 -7.80 -22.13
CA LEU A 570 25.88 -8.19 -22.70
C LEU A 570 25.97 -8.01 -24.22
N PRO A 571 25.56 -9.00 -25.05
CA PRO A 571 25.60 -8.83 -26.49
C PRO A 571 24.69 -7.70 -26.91
N THR A 572 25.29 -6.61 -27.35
CA THR A 572 24.63 -5.48 -28.00
C THR A 572 24.15 -5.92 -29.38
N GLY A 573 22.94 -6.38 -29.44
CA GLY A 573 22.22 -6.59 -30.69
C GLY A 573 20.85 -5.91 -30.56
N LEU A 574 20.81 -4.59 -30.75
CA LEU A 574 19.74 -3.83 -31.40
C LEU A 574 19.93 -2.33 -31.12
N ASN A 575 20.16 -1.63 -32.18
CA ASN A 575 20.13 -0.17 -32.45
C ASN A 575 20.00 0.83 -31.28
N GLN A 576 21.00 1.67 -31.17
CA GLN A 576 21.09 2.88 -30.38
C GLN A 576 19.90 3.82 -30.64
N VAL A 577 19.14 4.09 -29.58
CA VAL A 577 18.33 5.31 -29.42
C VAL A 577 18.99 6.06 -28.25
N PRO A 578 19.18 7.38 -28.31
CA PRO A 578 19.97 8.12 -27.31
C PRO A 578 19.32 8.04 -25.92
N SER A 579 20.13 7.73 -24.94
CA SER A 579 19.79 7.76 -23.52
C SER A 579 19.41 9.18 -23.09
N THR A 580 18.17 9.38 -22.67
CA THR A 580 17.84 10.45 -21.73
C THR A 580 17.98 9.85 -20.33
N ASP A 581 18.91 10.38 -19.56
CA ASP A 581 19.12 10.05 -18.17
C ASP A 581 17.81 10.20 -17.37
N GLY A 582 17.26 9.08 -16.88
CA GLY A 582 16.14 9.09 -15.96
C GLY A 582 16.62 9.51 -14.58
N PRO A 583 15.82 10.30 -13.83
CA PRO A 583 16.24 10.82 -12.53
C PRO A 583 16.39 9.67 -11.52
N THR A 584 17.54 9.65 -10.86
CA THR A 584 17.78 8.83 -9.68
C THR A 584 16.80 9.25 -8.57
N CYS A 585 16.32 8.31 -7.76
CA CYS A 585 15.37 8.54 -6.65
C CYS A 585 15.80 9.60 -5.60
N GLU A 586 16.98 10.16 -5.71
CA GLU A 586 17.52 11.18 -4.81
C GLU A 586 17.07 12.62 -5.14
N GLY A 587 16.66 12.91 -6.38
CA GLY A 587 16.33 14.28 -6.80
C GLY A 587 14.95 14.80 -6.40
N GLU A 588 13.95 13.92 -6.26
CA GLU A 588 12.58 14.35 -5.97
C GLU A 588 12.25 14.50 -4.47
N ALA A 589 13.01 13.85 -3.58
CA ALA A 589 12.91 14.09 -2.14
C ALA A 589 13.31 15.54 -1.77
N ASP A 590 14.22 16.15 -2.55
CA ASP A 590 14.61 17.55 -2.38
C ASP A 590 13.51 18.53 -2.82
N SER A 591 12.60 18.17 -3.73
CA SER A 591 11.53 19.07 -4.16
C SER A 591 10.45 19.27 -3.08
N LEU A 592 10.11 18.23 -2.30
CA LEU A 592 9.21 18.36 -1.15
C LEU A 592 9.90 19.10 0.02
N SER A 593 11.19 18.87 0.23
CA SER A 593 12.00 19.60 1.22
C SER A 593 12.27 21.05 0.82
N ALA A 594 12.43 21.33 -0.48
CA ALA A 594 12.67 22.68 -0.99
C ALA A 594 11.42 23.57 -0.92
N ALA A 595 10.21 23.01 -1.13
CA ALA A 595 8.96 23.74 -0.94
C ALA A 595 8.74 24.20 0.51
N VAL A 596 9.29 23.44 1.48
CA VAL A 596 9.26 23.80 2.92
C VAL A 596 10.41 24.76 3.30
N ARG A 597 11.53 24.77 2.53
CA ARG A 597 12.72 25.61 2.84
C ARG A 597 12.65 27.05 2.34
N SER A 598 11.83 27.35 1.33
CA SER A 598 11.80 28.69 0.71
C SER A 598 10.97 29.73 1.45
N THR A 599 10.55 29.47 2.70
CA THR A 599 9.62 30.32 3.44
C THR A 599 10.18 30.89 4.77
N HIS A 600 11.52 30.94 4.91
CA HIS A 600 12.15 31.70 5.98
C HIS A 600 13.02 32.83 5.37
N LEU A 601 12.35 33.92 5.00
CA LEU A 601 12.85 35.30 5.04
C LEU A 601 11.64 36.21 5.21
#